data_90ea88315f63ff9461e731dae3df0f75
#
_entry.id   90ea88315f63ff9461e731dae3df0f75
#
_cell.length_a   1.000
_cell.length_b   1.000
_cell.length_c   1.000
_cell.angle_alpha   90.00
_cell.angle_beta   90.00
_cell.angle_gamma   90.00
#
_symmetry.space_group_name_H-M   'P 1'
#
loop_
_entity.id
_entity.type
_entity.pdbx_description
1 polymer ?
#
loop_
_entity_poly.entity_id
_entity_poly.type
_entity_poly.pdbx_seq_one_letter_code
_entity_poly.pdbx_strand_id
1 'polypeptide(L)'
;MQDVYGMHGQTGKTFVSFYLDDVGPYVSEFSKEEKPMHPIPVSALEKFAEFVKEHGLAGAVSVIPGLNCLLTRPKNDVERGYAEFVSQLSRYNLDAHMEIMTHGYLFNFEEMKPREDISEVEWLDDYSIPLEEYFQYFRNTIEIGRELGVTYTGLTTPGTHADMNPNVWKALAKLADEGEFPNPAVPVFAIIDESSSILKPILKARSGRGASYDIPSALQDYLASWRNSPSWIDVDRYLTPQGKGRIASLIQNSSPVVIFHMHWQGVNPATGLGWPAFQEVIRRFNDQFSNRIIWKRPSEIALDAYNLQI
;
A
#
# COMPACT_ATOMS: atom_id res chain seq x y z
N MET A 1 2.57 28.29 -1.12
CA MET A 1 1.29 28.07 -1.82
C MET A 1 1.42 27.83 -3.33
N GLN A 2 2.54 28.20 -3.98
CA GLN A 2 2.76 27.99 -5.43
C GLN A 2 3.05 26.52 -5.84
N ASP A 3 3.60 25.70 -4.94
CA ASP A 3 4.13 24.37 -5.30
C ASP A 3 3.07 23.25 -5.38
N VAL A 4 1.93 23.41 -4.71
CA VAL A 4 0.84 22.40 -4.72
C VAL A 4 0.14 22.32 -6.08
N TYR A 5 0.13 23.40 -6.84
CA TYR A 5 -0.49 23.47 -8.16
C TYR A 5 0.38 22.86 -9.28
N GLY A 6 1.67 22.55 -9.02
CA GLY A 6 2.55 21.95 -10.00
C GLY A 6 2.07 20.60 -10.51
N MET A 7 1.68 19.68 -9.63
CA MET A 7 1.18 18.34 -10.01
C MET A 7 -0.19 18.43 -10.72
N HIS A 8 -1.11 19.23 -10.19
CA HIS A 8 -2.42 19.44 -10.78
C HIS A 8 -2.34 20.27 -12.07
N GLY A 9 -1.43 21.27 -12.11
CA GLY A 9 -1.26 22.19 -13.23
C GLY A 9 -0.79 21.54 -14.53
N GLN A 10 -0.07 20.42 -14.47
CA GLN A 10 0.40 19.71 -15.66
C GLN A 10 -0.74 19.03 -16.43
N THR A 11 -1.76 18.53 -15.75
CA THR A 11 -2.85 17.75 -16.36
C THR A 11 -4.24 18.33 -16.12
N GLY A 12 -4.40 19.23 -15.15
CA GLY A 12 -5.70 19.69 -14.66
C GLY A 12 -6.54 18.59 -13.98
N LYS A 13 -5.94 17.43 -13.69
CA LYS A 13 -6.62 16.25 -13.14
C LYS A 13 -6.03 15.80 -11.81
N THR A 14 -6.84 15.18 -10.98
CA THR A 14 -6.44 14.54 -9.73
C THR A 14 -5.85 13.15 -10.01
N PHE A 15 -4.68 12.85 -9.47
CA PHE A 15 -4.15 11.48 -9.49
C PHE A 15 -4.85 10.63 -8.43
N VAL A 16 -5.37 9.49 -8.84
CA VAL A 16 -6.08 8.56 -7.97
C VAL A 16 -5.32 7.24 -7.88
N SER A 17 -5.28 6.69 -6.69
CA SER A 17 -4.65 5.39 -6.42
C SER A 17 -5.34 4.68 -5.26
N PHE A 18 -4.90 3.45 -4.98
CA PHE A 18 -5.27 2.73 -3.76
C PHE A 18 -4.09 1.97 -3.19
N TYR A 19 -4.17 1.69 -1.88
CA TYR A 19 -3.34 0.70 -1.20
C TYR A 19 -4.21 -0.51 -0.87
N LEU A 20 -3.76 -1.70 -1.27
CA LEU A 20 -4.34 -2.98 -0.88
C LEU A 20 -3.42 -3.61 0.15
N ASP A 21 -3.88 -3.60 1.38
CA ASP A 21 -3.13 -4.01 2.56
C ASP A 21 -3.30 -5.49 2.89
N ASP A 22 -2.38 -6.07 3.64
CA ASP A 22 -2.41 -7.45 4.18
C ASP A 22 -2.50 -8.55 3.11
N VAL A 23 -1.90 -8.38 1.95
CA VAL A 23 -2.03 -9.37 0.88
C VAL A 23 -1.10 -10.56 1.12
N GLY A 24 -1.69 -11.67 1.50
CA GLY A 24 -1.01 -12.94 1.74
C GLY A 24 -1.75 -14.13 1.14
N PRO A 25 -1.13 -15.32 1.12
CA PRO A 25 -1.76 -16.55 0.61
C PRO A 25 -2.89 -17.09 1.51
N TYR A 26 -3.01 -16.54 2.70
CA TYR A 26 -4.00 -16.95 3.69
C TYR A 26 -4.70 -15.73 4.28
N VAL A 27 -6.00 -15.88 4.59
CA VAL A 27 -6.68 -14.89 5.42
C VAL A 27 -6.22 -15.10 6.86
N SER A 28 -5.47 -14.17 7.41
CA SER A 28 -5.20 -14.15 8.83
C SER A 28 -6.40 -13.54 9.54
N GLU A 29 -7.11 -14.32 10.34
CA GLU A 29 -7.90 -13.73 11.39
C GLU A 29 -6.91 -13.29 12.48
N PHE A 30 -6.80 -11.97 12.73
CA PHE A 30 -6.03 -11.42 13.85
C PHE A 30 -6.68 -11.82 15.18
N SER A 31 -6.50 -13.05 15.58
CA SER A 31 -6.83 -13.51 16.91
C SER A 31 -5.59 -14.15 17.53
N LYS A 32 -5.34 -13.84 18.80
CA LYS A 32 -4.28 -14.49 19.60
C LYS A 32 -4.50 -16.01 19.76
N GLU A 33 -5.57 -16.53 19.21
CA GLU A 33 -5.86 -17.97 19.16
C GLU A 33 -5.46 -18.48 17.78
N GLU A 34 -4.74 -19.59 17.73
CA GLU A 34 -4.41 -20.34 16.51
C GLU A 34 -5.69 -20.80 15.81
N LYS A 35 -6.34 -19.91 15.10
CA LYS A 35 -7.44 -20.29 14.21
C LYS A 35 -6.86 -20.82 12.91
N PRO A 36 -7.47 -21.84 12.30
CA PRO A 36 -7.03 -22.35 11.02
C PRO A 36 -7.10 -21.22 9.98
N MET A 37 -5.96 -20.93 9.37
CA MET A 37 -5.88 -19.99 8.27
C MET A 37 -6.60 -20.57 7.05
N HIS A 38 -7.50 -19.79 6.48
CA HIS A 38 -8.19 -20.19 5.26
C HIS A 38 -7.36 -19.76 4.05
N PRO A 39 -6.98 -20.72 3.18
CA PRO A 39 -6.25 -20.37 1.96
C PRO A 39 -7.14 -19.52 1.05
N ILE A 40 -6.54 -18.49 0.47
CA ILE A 40 -7.19 -17.68 -0.56
C ILE A 40 -6.90 -18.35 -1.91
N PRO A 41 -7.92 -18.69 -2.70
CA PRO A 41 -7.70 -19.25 -4.02
C PRO A 41 -6.92 -18.28 -4.92
N VAL A 42 -5.94 -18.78 -5.67
CA VAL A 42 -5.18 -17.96 -6.65
C VAL A 42 -6.11 -17.25 -7.63
N SER A 43 -7.20 -17.91 -8.02
CA SER A 43 -8.25 -17.31 -8.87
C SER A 43 -8.91 -16.05 -8.28
N ALA A 44 -8.85 -15.85 -6.97
CA ALA A 44 -9.32 -14.60 -6.37
C ALA A 44 -8.34 -13.44 -6.63
N LEU A 45 -7.02 -13.72 -6.55
CA LEU A 45 -5.98 -12.75 -6.90
C LEU A 45 -6.04 -12.38 -8.38
N GLU A 46 -6.17 -13.36 -9.25
CA GLU A 46 -6.33 -13.17 -10.69
C GLU A 46 -7.56 -12.32 -11.00
N LYS A 47 -8.71 -12.67 -10.40
CA LYS A 47 -9.96 -11.92 -10.59
C LYS A 47 -9.85 -10.46 -10.12
N PHE A 48 -9.16 -10.22 -9.01
CA PHE A 48 -8.89 -8.86 -8.54
C PHE A 48 -8.00 -8.10 -9.54
N ALA A 49 -6.91 -8.70 -9.98
CA ALA A 49 -5.97 -8.09 -10.92
C ALA A 49 -6.58 -7.83 -12.31
N GLU A 50 -7.41 -8.76 -12.80
CA GLU A 50 -8.17 -8.56 -14.02
C GLU A 50 -9.13 -7.38 -13.90
N PHE A 51 -9.86 -7.27 -12.79
CA PHE A 51 -10.74 -6.13 -12.53
C PHE A 51 -9.97 -4.80 -12.52
N VAL A 52 -8.81 -4.76 -11.86
CA VAL A 52 -7.92 -3.57 -11.86
C VAL A 52 -7.55 -3.19 -13.30
N LYS A 53 -7.14 -4.16 -14.10
CA LYS A 53 -6.71 -3.95 -15.48
C LYS A 53 -7.88 -3.52 -16.40
N GLU A 54 -9.03 -4.19 -16.32
CA GLU A 54 -10.22 -3.90 -17.12
C GLU A 54 -10.77 -2.50 -16.88
N HIS A 55 -10.66 -2.00 -15.65
CA HIS A 55 -11.14 -0.67 -15.29
C HIS A 55 -10.06 0.41 -15.37
N GLY A 56 -8.84 0.06 -15.84
CA GLY A 56 -7.72 0.98 -15.99
C GLY A 56 -7.26 1.59 -14.67
N LEU A 57 -7.40 0.84 -13.56
CA LEU A 57 -6.99 1.30 -12.23
C LEU A 57 -5.48 1.18 -12.06
N ALA A 58 -4.97 1.84 -11.02
CA ALA A 58 -3.60 1.72 -10.56
C ALA A 58 -3.55 1.80 -9.03
N GLY A 59 -2.65 1.04 -8.41
CA GLY A 59 -2.53 1.01 -6.97
C GLY A 59 -1.24 0.35 -6.50
N ALA A 60 -1.17 0.08 -5.21
CA ALA A 60 -0.12 -0.73 -4.62
C ALA A 60 -0.72 -1.90 -3.82
N VAL A 61 0.00 -2.98 -3.80
CA VAL A 61 -0.30 -4.19 -3.04
C VAL A 61 0.79 -4.36 -1.99
N SER A 62 0.44 -4.45 -0.72
CA SER A 62 1.40 -4.82 0.30
C SER A 62 1.68 -6.32 0.23
N VAL A 63 2.94 -6.66 0.07
CA VAL A 63 3.40 -8.04 -0.08
C VAL A 63 4.09 -8.50 1.20
N ILE A 64 3.56 -9.54 1.83
CA ILE A 64 4.05 -10.10 3.09
C ILE A 64 4.75 -11.44 2.79
N PRO A 65 6.07 -11.46 2.50
CA PRO A 65 6.75 -12.67 2.07
C PRO A 65 7.02 -13.67 3.21
N GLY A 66 6.88 -13.26 4.46
CA GLY A 66 7.20 -14.06 5.65
C GLY A 66 6.03 -14.42 6.55
N LEU A 67 4.78 -14.11 6.20
CA LEU A 67 3.61 -14.40 7.03
C LEU A 67 3.29 -15.90 7.05
N ASN A 68 3.53 -16.57 8.17
CA ASN A 68 3.26 -17.99 8.42
C ASN A 68 3.90 -18.98 7.40
N CYS A 69 4.53 -18.47 6.37
CA CYS A 69 5.32 -19.20 5.38
C CYS A 69 6.42 -18.28 4.85
N LEU A 70 7.47 -18.85 4.30
CA LEU A 70 8.45 -18.10 3.53
C LEU A 70 8.14 -18.32 2.05
N LEU A 71 7.62 -17.31 1.37
CA LEU A 71 7.14 -17.43 -0.02
C LEU A 71 8.25 -17.76 -1.03
N THR A 72 9.51 -17.48 -0.70
CA THR A 72 10.67 -17.96 -1.49
C THR A 72 10.88 -19.48 -1.37
N ARG A 73 10.20 -20.13 -0.42
CA ARG A 73 10.24 -21.59 -0.20
C ARG A 73 8.81 -22.15 -0.05
N PRO A 74 7.97 -21.99 -1.07
CA PRO A 74 6.56 -22.36 -1.00
C PRO A 74 6.41 -23.88 -0.80
N LYS A 75 5.55 -24.27 0.13
CA LYS A 75 5.33 -25.67 0.53
C LYS A 75 4.14 -26.34 -0.16
N ASN A 76 3.23 -25.54 -0.73
CA ASN A 76 2.00 -26.01 -1.36
C ASN A 76 1.62 -25.18 -2.57
N ASP A 77 0.56 -25.57 -3.28
CA ASP A 77 0.11 -24.92 -4.50
C ASP A 77 -0.45 -23.50 -4.26
N VAL A 78 -1.06 -23.24 -3.11
CA VAL A 78 -1.56 -21.93 -2.74
C VAL A 78 -0.41 -20.95 -2.59
N GLU A 79 0.63 -21.32 -1.86
CA GLU A 79 1.83 -20.49 -1.67
C GLU A 79 2.58 -20.27 -2.99
N ARG A 80 2.70 -21.32 -3.83
CA ARG A 80 3.32 -21.19 -5.16
C ARG A 80 2.55 -20.23 -6.06
N GLY A 81 1.23 -20.38 -6.12
CA GLY A 81 0.40 -19.51 -6.94
C GLY A 81 0.42 -18.06 -6.46
N TYR A 82 0.45 -17.84 -5.15
CA TYR A 82 0.60 -16.50 -4.60
C TYR A 82 1.98 -15.89 -4.95
N ALA A 83 3.06 -16.65 -4.76
CA ALA A 83 4.41 -16.22 -5.12
C ALA A 83 4.51 -15.83 -6.61
N GLU A 84 3.92 -16.64 -7.50
CA GLU A 84 3.83 -16.33 -8.92
C GLU A 84 3.03 -15.05 -9.19
N PHE A 85 1.89 -14.88 -8.53
CA PHE A 85 1.05 -13.69 -8.68
C PHE A 85 1.80 -12.41 -8.29
N VAL A 86 2.42 -12.37 -7.08
CA VAL A 86 3.09 -11.15 -6.61
C VAL A 86 4.32 -10.80 -7.44
N SER A 87 4.97 -11.76 -8.08
CA SER A 87 6.07 -11.51 -9.02
C SER A 87 5.62 -10.81 -10.31
N GLN A 88 4.32 -10.76 -10.58
CA GLN A 88 3.73 -10.23 -11.82
C GLN A 88 2.88 -8.96 -11.61
N LEU A 89 2.84 -8.36 -10.42
CA LEU A 89 2.00 -7.20 -10.07
C LEU A 89 2.12 -6.05 -11.09
N SER A 90 3.32 -5.77 -11.58
CA SER A 90 3.53 -4.71 -12.57
C SER A 90 2.76 -4.91 -13.88
N ARG A 91 2.42 -6.15 -14.25
CA ARG A 91 1.62 -6.46 -15.46
C ARG A 91 0.15 -6.01 -15.31
N TYR A 92 -0.28 -5.78 -14.09
CA TYR A 92 -1.63 -5.36 -13.73
C TYR A 92 -1.70 -3.90 -13.29
N ASN A 93 -0.65 -3.11 -13.55
CA ASN A 93 -0.55 -1.72 -13.12
C ASN A 93 -0.57 -1.56 -11.59
N LEU A 94 0.03 -2.50 -10.89
CA LEU A 94 0.15 -2.54 -9.44
C LEU A 94 1.61 -2.44 -9.01
N ASP A 95 1.87 -1.60 -8.02
CA ASP A 95 3.12 -1.56 -7.28
C ASP A 95 3.18 -2.69 -6.26
N ALA A 96 4.39 -3.17 -5.94
CA ALA A 96 4.62 -4.01 -4.78
C ALA A 96 5.21 -3.15 -3.65
N HIS A 97 4.53 -3.05 -2.53
CA HIS A 97 5.04 -2.43 -1.32
C HIS A 97 5.53 -3.49 -0.35
N MET A 98 6.62 -3.22 0.35
CA MET A 98 7.01 -4.01 1.53
C MET A 98 5.99 -3.78 2.63
N GLU A 99 5.72 -4.83 3.39
CA GLU A 99 5.04 -4.75 4.68
C GLU A 99 5.88 -5.51 5.70
N ILE A 100 7.02 -4.93 6.02
CA ILE A 100 7.99 -5.37 7.06
C ILE A 100 8.06 -6.91 7.24
N MET A 101 8.20 -7.68 6.19
CA MET A 101 8.34 -9.14 6.13
C MET A 101 7.14 -9.96 6.61
N THR A 102 6.57 -9.71 7.80
CA THR A 102 5.67 -10.69 8.46
C THR A 102 4.29 -10.16 8.80
N HIS A 103 4.10 -8.85 8.82
CA HIS A 103 2.90 -8.20 9.33
C HIS A 103 2.56 -8.61 10.79
N GLY A 104 3.11 -7.89 11.74
CA GLY A 104 2.86 -8.05 13.19
C GLY A 104 4.12 -8.18 14.03
N TYR A 105 5.10 -8.96 13.60
CA TYR A 105 6.37 -9.14 14.29
C TYR A 105 7.56 -8.86 13.39
N LEU A 106 8.70 -8.49 13.95
CA LEU A 106 9.94 -8.43 13.18
C LEU A 106 10.36 -9.82 12.70
N PHE A 107 11.13 -9.85 11.62
CA PHE A 107 11.68 -11.08 11.09
C PHE A 107 13.16 -11.24 11.47
N ASN A 108 13.54 -12.42 11.92
CA ASN A 108 14.92 -12.80 12.14
C ASN A 108 15.47 -13.42 10.85
N PHE A 109 16.30 -12.68 10.12
CA PHE A 109 16.87 -13.14 8.84
C PHE A 109 17.93 -14.26 9.01
N GLU A 110 18.57 -14.37 10.17
CA GLU A 110 19.53 -15.46 10.42
C GLU A 110 18.79 -16.79 10.66
N GLU A 111 17.72 -16.76 11.45
CA GLU A 111 16.91 -17.93 11.78
C GLU A 111 15.79 -18.17 10.78
N MET A 112 15.53 -17.23 9.85
CA MET A 112 14.47 -17.27 8.84
C MET A 112 13.08 -17.51 9.43
N LYS A 113 12.75 -16.77 10.50
CA LYS A 113 11.46 -16.88 11.21
C LYS A 113 11.04 -15.54 11.83
N PRO A 114 9.74 -15.35 12.13
CA PRO A 114 9.29 -14.21 12.92
C PRO A 114 9.91 -14.18 14.33
N ARG A 115 10.11 -12.97 14.85
CA ARG A 115 10.49 -12.69 16.26
C ARG A 115 9.22 -12.35 17.03
N GLU A 116 8.91 -13.16 18.03
CA GLU A 116 7.71 -12.96 18.85
C GLU A 116 7.91 -11.98 20.02
N ASP A 117 9.15 -11.49 20.22
CA ASP A 117 9.55 -10.63 21.32
C ASP A 117 9.34 -9.14 21.03
N ILE A 118 9.15 -8.75 19.77
CA ILE A 118 8.97 -7.35 19.37
C ILE A 118 8.00 -7.24 18.19
N SER A 119 7.01 -6.37 18.32
CA SER A 119 6.12 -6.04 17.22
C SER A 119 6.75 -5.04 16.26
N GLU A 120 6.30 -5.08 15.02
CA GLU A 120 6.70 -4.11 13.99
C GLU A 120 6.32 -2.68 14.38
N VAL A 121 5.16 -2.50 15.01
CA VAL A 121 4.67 -1.21 15.49
C VAL A 121 5.63 -0.62 16.52
N GLU A 122 5.96 -1.42 17.57
CA GLU A 122 6.89 -0.98 18.63
C GLU A 122 8.26 -0.63 18.03
N TRP A 123 8.74 -1.42 17.08
CA TRP A 123 10.03 -1.17 16.42
C TRP A 123 10.03 0.09 15.57
N LEU A 124 8.97 0.36 14.80
CA LEU A 124 8.86 1.57 13.97
C LEU A 124 8.76 2.84 14.81
N ASP A 125 8.18 2.75 16.00
CA ASP A 125 8.00 3.89 16.93
C ASP A 125 9.16 4.07 17.92
N ASP A 126 10.10 3.13 18.00
CA ASP A 126 11.25 3.23 18.92
C ASP A 126 12.32 4.18 18.39
N TYR A 127 12.36 5.38 18.94
CA TYR A 127 13.35 6.42 18.59
C TYR A 127 14.78 6.09 18.98
N SER A 128 15.01 5.03 19.75
CA SER A 128 16.37 4.56 20.10
C SER A 128 17.01 3.74 18.97
N ILE A 129 16.22 3.22 18.04
CA ILE A 129 16.71 2.40 16.92
C ILE A 129 17.52 3.27 15.94
N PRO A 130 18.79 2.91 15.69
CA PRO A 130 19.64 3.68 14.79
C PRO A 130 19.24 3.48 13.31
N LEU A 131 19.59 4.46 12.48
CA LEU A 131 19.33 4.43 11.04
C LEU A 131 19.84 3.14 10.38
N GLU A 132 21.02 2.67 10.76
CA GLU A 132 21.67 1.51 10.12
C GLU A 132 20.90 0.22 10.37
N GLU A 133 20.19 0.07 11.48
CA GLU A 133 19.34 -1.09 11.76
C GLU A 133 18.13 -1.14 10.82
N TYR A 134 17.42 -0.02 10.65
CA TYR A 134 16.34 0.09 9.65
C TYR A 134 16.84 -0.16 8.23
N PHE A 135 17.96 0.45 7.89
CA PHE A 135 18.57 0.32 6.58
C PHE A 135 18.90 -1.14 6.24
N GLN A 136 19.53 -1.86 7.17
CA GLN A 136 19.89 -3.26 6.95
C GLN A 136 18.64 -4.15 6.91
N TYR A 137 17.67 -3.90 7.78
CA TYR A 137 16.42 -4.66 7.80
C TYR A 137 15.67 -4.54 6.46
N PHE A 138 15.47 -3.33 5.96
CA PHE A 138 14.78 -3.11 4.69
C PHE A 138 15.58 -3.66 3.51
N ARG A 139 16.91 -3.58 3.53
CA ARG A 139 17.76 -4.19 2.51
C ARG A 139 17.54 -5.71 2.46
N ASN A 140 17.57 -6.38 3.59
CA ASN A 140 17.32 -7.81 3.67
C ASN A 140 15.91 -8.17 3.17
N THR A 141 14.91 -7.37 3.50
CA THR A 141 13.53 -7.55 2.99
C THR A 141 13.47 -7.40 1.46
N ILE A 142 14.18 -6.43 0.90
CA ILE A 142 14.28 -6.25 -0.55
C ILE A 142 14.98 -7.45 -1.22
N GLU A 143 16.03 -7.99 -0.61
CA GLU A 143 16.72 -9.19 -1.10
C GLU A 143 15.79 -10.40 -1.14
N ILE A 144 15.03 -10.65 -0.08
CA ILE A 144 13.99 -11.71 -0.06
C ILE A 144 12.93 -11.47 -1.14
N GLY A 145 12.51 -10.22 -1.35
CA GLY A 145 11.60 -9.87 -2.44
C GLY A 145 12.19 -10.21 -3.81
N ARG A 146 13.48 -9.93 -4.04
CA ARG A 146 14.17 -10.29 -5.29
C ARG A 146 14.24 -11.79 -5.52
N GLU A 147 14.49 -12.58 -4.48
CA GLU A 147 14.42 -14.05 -4.56
C GLU A 147 13.04 -14.54 -4.98
N LEU A 148 12.00 -13.83 -4.55
CA LEU A 148 10.60 -14.08 -4.91
C LEU A 148 10.24 -13.57 -6.33
N GLY A 149 11.13 -12.81 -6.98
CA GLY A 149 10.87 -12.13 -8.25
C GLY A 149 10.05 -10.84 -8.11
N VAL A 150 9.91 -10.32 -6.89
CA VAL A 150 9.22 -9.06 -6.59
C VAL A 150 10.20 -7.90 -6.64
N THR A 151 9.83 -6.83 -7.33
CA THR A 151 10.51 -5.54 -7.27
C THR A 151 9.70 -4.59 -6.40
N TYR A 152 10.17 -4.37 -5.18
CA TYR A 152 9.52 -3.41 -4.29
C TYR A 152 9.69 -1.98 -4.78
N THR A 153 8.62 -1.19 -4.65
CA THR A 153 8.57 0.21 -5.05
C THR A 153 8.32 1.15 -3.88
N GLY A 154 7.86 0.63 -2.74
CA GLY A 154 7.49 1.42 -1.58
C GLY A 154 7.33 0.57 -0.31
N LEU A 155 6.81 1.22 0.73
CA LEU A 155 6.52 0.63 2.03
C LEU A 155 5.06 0.90 2.42
N THR A 156 4.38 -0.11 2.92
CA THR A 156 3.15 0.03 3.71
C THR A 156 3.49 -0.28 5.16
N THR A 157 3.10 0.58 6.09
CA THR A 157 3.34 0.36 7.51
C THR A 157 2.15 -0.34 8.17
N PRO A 158 2.37 -1.19 9.18
CA PRO A 158 1.28 -1.79 9.93
C PRO A 158 0.53 -0.71 10.74
N GLY A 159 -0.71 -0.45 10.35
CA GLY A 159 -1.54 0.57 10.98
C GLY A 159 -1.21 2.00 10.55
N THR A 160 -1.70 2.98 11.30
CA THR A 160 -1.45 4.41 11.05
C THR A 160 -0.34 4.92 11.95
N HIS A 161 0.78 5.34 11.37
CA HIS A 161 1.96 5.81 12.09
C HIS A 161 2.30 7.27 11.74
N ALA A 162 1.61 8.21 12.42
CA ALA A 162 1.92 9.63 12.26
C ALA A 162 3.33 10.00 12.76
N ASP A 163 3.81 9.30 13.79
CA ASP A 163 5.03 9.62 14.55
C ASP A 163 6.13 8.55 14.41
N MET A 164 6.16 7.85 13.28
CA MET A 164 7.21 6.87 12.99
C MET A 164 8.61 7.47 13.13
N ASN A 165 9.56 6.69 13.68
CA ASN A 165 10.94 7.12 13.85
C ASN A 165 11.51 7.75 12.56
N PRO A 166 12.04 8.98 12.61
CA PRO A 166 12.62 9.65 11.44
C PRO A 166 13.72 8.85 10.72
N ASN A 167 14.37 7.90 11.41
CA ASN A 167 15.39 7.05 10.81
C ASN A 167 14.81 6.03 9.82
N VAL A 168 13.54 5.65 9.94
CA VAL A 168 12.83 4.82 8.94
C VAL A 168 12.82 5.54 7.59
N TRP A 169 12.38 6.79 7.58
CA TRP A 169 12.34 7.63 6.38
C TRP A 169 13.70 7.84 5.75
N LYS A 170 14.72 8.09 6.59
CA LYS A 170 16.11 8.26 6.13
C LYS A 170 16.68 6.96 5.55
N ALA A 171 16.37 5.81 6.15
CA ALA A 171 16.80 4.50 5.66
C ALA A 171 16.24 4.23 4.26
N LEU A 172 14.93 4.47 4.04
CA LEU A 172 14.30 4.33 2.73
C LEU A 172 14.90 5.28 1.68
N ALA A 173 15.14 6.55 2.05
CA ALA A 173 15.78 7.50 1.16
C ALA A 173 17.23 7.08 0.80
N LYS A 174 17.99 6.54 1.77
CA LYS A 174 19.34 6.02 1.54
C LYS A 174 19.32 4.79 0.62
N LEU A 175 18.40 3.86 0.80
CA LEU A 175 18.23 2.70 -0.07
C LEU A 175 17.88 3.12 -1.51
N ALA A 176 17.03 4.14 -1.68
CA ALA A 176 16.71 4.69 -2.99
C ALA A 176 17.93 5.35 -3.66
N ASP A 177 18.77 6.05 -2.89
CA ASP A 177 20.02 6.63 -3.39
C ASP A 177 21.03 5.56 -3.85
N GLU A 178 21.06 4.42 -3.16
CA GLU A 178 21.90 3.27 -3.52
C GLU A 178 21.32 2.42 -4.67
N GLY A 179 20.11 2.74 -5.15
CA GLY A 179 19.47 2.05 -6.28
C GLY A 179 18.78 0.73 -5.90
N GLU A 180 18.46 0.53 -4.63
CA GLU A 180 17.71 -0.63 -4.16
C GLU A 180 16.24 -0.61 -4.60
N PHE A 181 15.68 0.58 -4.82
CA PHE A 181 14.37 0.80 -5.44
C PHE A 181 14.51 1.20 -6.91
N PRO A 182 13.52 0.90 -7.77
CA PRO A 182 13.56 1.26 -9.20
C PRO A 182 13.53 2.77 -9.46
N ASN A 183 12.99 3.55 -8.52
CA ASN A 183 12.89 5.00 -8.58
C ASN A 183 13.64 5.66 -7.42
N PRO A 184 14.15 6.89 -7.58
CA PRO A 184 14.77 7.64 -6.48
C PRO A 184 13.74 8.14 -5.45
N ALA A 185 12.45 8.02 -5.71
CA ALA A 185 11.37 8.45 -4.83
C ALA A 185 10.59 7.23 -4.33
N VAL A 186 10.62 7.01 -3.02
CA VAL A 186 9.95 5.88 -2.35
C VAL A 186 8.63 6.36 -1.74
N PRO A 187 7.48 5.89 -2.21
CA PRO A 187 6.20 6.13 -1.55
C PRO A 187 6.08 5.28 -0.30
N VAL A 188 5.52 5.86 0.73
CA VAL A 188 5.18 5.18 1.98
C VAL A 188 3.72 5.48 2.32
N PHE A 189 2.97 4.45 2.66
CA PHE A 189 1.68 4.60 3.30
C PHE A 189 1.88 4.52 4.82
N ALA A 190 1.75 5.66 5.50
CA ALA A 190 1.91 5.75 6.94
C ALA A 190 0.73 6.45 7.65
N ILE A 191 -0.01 7.30 6.97
CA ILE A 191 -1.02 8.17 7.59
C ILE A 191 -2.36 8.07 6.86
N ILE A 192 -3.45 8.15 7.65
CA ILE A 192 -4.80 8.41 7.16
C ILE A 192 -5.16 9.85 7.53
N ASP A 193 -5.48 10.66 6.53
CA ASP A 193 -5.90 12.06 6.71
C ASP A 193 -7.31 12.30 6.17
N GLU A 194 -8.28 12.20 7.07
CA GLU A 194 -9.69 12.49 6.75
C GLU A 194 -10.05 13.98 6.88
N SER A 195 -9.14 14.81 7.38
CA SER A 195 -9.42 16.19 7.78
C SER A 195 -9.03 17.25 6.73
N SER A 196 -7.91 17.05 6.06
CA SER A 196 -7.37 18.03 5.11
C SER A 196 -8.24 18.16 3.87
N SER A 197 -8.48 19.40 3.41
CA SER A 197 -9.22 19.67 2.19
C SER A 197 -8.44 19.39 0.91
N ILE A 198 -7.12 19.24 1.01
CA ILE A 198 -6.19 18.93 -0.08
C ILE A 198 -5.16 17.92 0.45
N LEU A 199 -4.96 16.83 -0.27
CA LEU A 199 -3.93 15.85 -0.01
C LEU A 199 -2.81 15.95 -1.05
N LYS A 200 -1.58 15.73 -0.61
CA LYS A 200 -0.39 15.74 -1.46
C LYS A 200 0.68 14.81 -0.89
N PRO A 201 1.64 14.34 -1.71
CA PRO A 201 2.83 13.71 -1.19
C PRO A 201 3.60 14.64 -0.25
N ILE A 202 4.09 14.11 0.86
CA ILE A 202 4.84 14.86 1.88
C ILE A 202 6.26 14.31 1.91
N LEU A 203 7.23 15.13 1.51
CA LEU A 203 8.64 14.78 1.59
C LEU A 203 9.03 14.60 3.08
N LYS A 204 9.53 13.42 3.43
CA LYS A 204 9.92 13.07 4.79
C LYS A 204 11.44 13.03 4.98
N ALA A 205 12.19 12.50 4.00
CA ALA A 205 13.65 12.50 4.04
C ALA A 205 14.27 12.55 2.63
N ARG A 206 15.53 13.00 2.58
CA ARG A 206 16.41 12.92 1.41
C ARG A 206 17.77 12.34 1.80
N SER A 207 18.37 11.59 0.87
CA SER A 207 19.74 11.09 0.93
C SER A 207 20.31 11.08 -0.48
N GLY A 208 21.29 11.91 -0.78
CA GLY A 208 21.81 12.04 -2.13
C GLY A 208 20.69 12.30 -3.16
N ARG A 209 20.52 11.38 -4.09
CA ARG A 209 19.41 11.40 -5.07
C ARG A 209 18.13 10.74 -4.57
N GLY A 210 18.21 9.98 -3.46
CA GLY A 210 17.06 9.26 -2.91
C GLY A 210 16.16 10.17 -2.07
N ALA A 211 14.86 9.90 -2.08
CA ALA A 211 13.87 10.57 -1.26
C ALA A 211 12.77 9.62 -0.81
N SER A 212 12.18 9.84 0.37
CA SER A 212 11.01 9.13 0.85
C SER A 212 9.84 10.09 1.06
N TYR A 213 8.67 9.68 0.61
CA TYR A 213 7.43 10.47 0.65
C TYR A 213 6.34 9.72 1.39
N ASP A 214 5.70 10.38 2.35
CA ASP A 214 4.42 9.94 2.87
C ASP A 214 3.33 10.35 1.88
N ILE A 215 2.50 9.39 1.46
CA ILE A 215 1.35 9.65 0.62
C ILE A 215 0.10 9.20 1.37
N PRO A 216 -0.59 10.14 2.06
CA PRO A 216 -1.67 9.81 2.98
C PRO A 216 -2.86 9.16 2.29
N SER A 217 -3.50 8.19 2.96
CA SER A 217 -4.83 7.73 2.60
C SER A 217 -5.87 8.81 2.93
N ALA A 218 -6.84 8.98 2.04
CA ALA A 218 -7.89 9.98 2.16
C ALA A 218 -8.93 9.67 3.25
N LEU A 219 -9.07 8.40 3.63
CA LEU A 219 -10.06 7.94 4.59
C LEU A 219 -9.71 6.55 5.15
N GLN A 220 -10.40 6.18 6.23
CA GLN A 220 -10.37 4.82 6.80
C GLN A 220 -10.93 3.81 5.80
N ASP A 221 -10.62 2.53 6.02
CA ASP A 221 -11.19 1.45 5.23
C ASP A 221 -12.65 1.18 5.61
N TYR A 222 -13.56 1.59 4.74
CA TYR A 222 -14.99 1.33 4.81
C TYR A 222 -15.43 0.30 3.74
N LEU A 223 -14.56 -0.64 3.36
CA LEU A 223 -14.84 -1.74 2.44
C LEU A 223 -14.71 -3.10 3.16
N ALA A 224 -15.41 -3.22 4.27
CA ALA A 224 -15.39 -4.34 5.22
C ALA A 224 -14.16 -4.39 6.14
N SER A 225 -13.09 -3.63 5.87
CA SER A 225 -11.87 -3.56 6.67
C SER A 225 -11.15 -4.93 6.77
N TRP A 226 -10.05 -4.98 7.49
CA TRP A 226 -9.38 -6.23 7.85
C TRP A 226 -10.28 -7.22 8.63
N ARG A 227 -11.35 -6.70 9.27
CA ARG A 227 -12.34 -7.51 10.00
C ARG A 227 -13.28 -8.28 9.10
N ASN A 228 -13.32 -7.98 7.81
CA ASN A 228 -14.28 -8.52 6.84
C ASN A 228 -15.72 -8.51 7.40
N SER A 229 -16.14 -7.34 7.88
CA SER A 229 -17.41 -7.18 8.57
C SER A 229 -18.35 -6.22 7.82
N PRO A 230 -19.65 -6.57 7.67
CA PRO A 230 -20.62 -5.71 7.01
C PRO A 230 -20.84 -4.37 7.75
N SER A 231 -20.55 -4.29 9.05
CA SER A 231 -20.63 -3.03 9.82
C SER A 231 -19.56 -1.99 9.42
N TRP A 232 -18.56 -2.41 8.66
CA TRP A 232 -17.50 -1.56 8.09
C TRP A 232 -17.67 -1.33 6.59
N ILE A 233 -18.86 -1.54 6.04
CA ILE A 233 -19.16 -1.24 4.64
C ILE A 233 -19.96 0.05 4.56
N ASP A 234 -19.34 1.12 4.04
CA ASP A 234 -20.00 2.41 3.79
C ASP A 234 -19.43 3.07 2.52
N VAL A 235 -19.97 2.70 1.38
CA VAL A 235 -19.58 3.24 0.06
C VAL A 235 -19.76 4.75 -0.01
N ASP A 236 -20.76 5.29 0.69
CA ASP A 236 -21.10 6.71 0.63
C ASP A 236 -20.05 7.59 1.33
N ARG A 237 -19.24 7.03 2.24
CA ARG A 237 -18.04 7.69 2.77
C ARG A 237 -17.05 8.05 1.68
N TYR A 238 -16.87 7.16 0.71
CA TYR A 238 -16.01 7.41 -0.46
C TYR A 238 -16.67 8.40 -1.39
N LEU A 239 -17.83 8.02 -1.92
CA LEU A 239 -18.49 8.72 -3.01
C LEU A 239 -19.98 8.34 -3.08
N THR A 240 -20.89 9.28 -2.84
CA THR A 240 -22.32 9.04 -2.98
C THR A 240 -22.75 9.01 -4.45
N PRO A 241 -23.92 8.46 -4.78
CA PRO A 241 -24.49 8.53 -6.13
C PRO A 241 -24.68 9.96 -6.66
N GLN A 242 -24.76 10.96 -5.77
CA GLN A 242 -24.94 12.39 -6.10
C GLN A 242 -23.59 13.15 -6.16
N GLY A 243 -22.44 12.47 -6.15
CA GLY A 243 -21.14 13.11 -6.22
C GLY A 243 -20.74 13.86 -4.95
N LYS A 244 -21.15 13.36 -3.79
CA LYS A 244 -20.71 13.81 -2.46
C LYS A 244 -19.85 12.76 -1.81
N GLY A 245 -19.30 13.04 -0.65
CA GLY A 245 -18.41 12.17 0.10
C GLY A 245 -16.98 12.69 0.11
N ARG A 246 -16.11 12.02 0.85
CA ARG A 246 -14.73 12.49 1.10
C ARG A 246 -13.92 12.63 -0.20
N ILE A 247 -13.96 11.62 -1.03
CA ILE A 247 -13.19 11.59 -2.28
C ILE A 247 -13.72 12.62 -3.28
N ALA A 248 -15.06 12.72 -3.41
CA ALA A 248 -15.66 13.75 -4.25
C ALA A 248 -15.22 15.15 -3.84
N SER A 249 -15.21 15.45 -2.54
CA SER A 249 -14.76 16.74 -2.01
C SER A 249 -13.32 17.05 -2.38
N LEU A 250 -12.42 16.08 -2.23
CA LEU A 250 -11.00 16.24 -2.62
C LEU A 250 -10.83 16.52 -4.10
N ILE A 251 -11.51 15.78 -4.98
CA ILE A 251 -11.46 15.99 -6.43
C ILE A 251 -12.05 17.37 -6.80
N GLN A 252 -13.16 17.76 -6.18
CA GLN A 252 -13.79 19.07 -6.40
C GLN A 252 -12.91 20.23 -5.95
N ASN A 253 -12.16 20.04 -4.86
CA ASN A 253 -11.18 21.00 -4.36
C ASN A 253 -9.85 20.98 -5.13
N SER A 254 -9.76 20.21 -6.21
CA SER A 254 -8.54 20.09 -7.01
C SER A 254 -7.34 19.55 -6.20
N SER A 255 -7.60 18.59 -5.30
CA SER A 255 -6.53 17.86 -4.63
C SER A 255 -5.64 17.20 -5.68
N PRO A 256 -4.31 17.40 -5.66
CA PRO A 256 -3.43 16.77 -6.65
C PRO A 256 -3.45 15.25 -6.57
N VAL A 257 -3.68 14.71 -5.39
CA VAL A 257 -3.68 13.27 -5.13
C VAL A 257 -4.89 12.88 -4.28
N VAL A 258 -5.46 11.73 -4.57
CA VAL A 258 -6.45 11.03 -3.77
C VAL A 258 -6.09 9.56 -3.74
N ILE A 259 -5.64 9.07 -2.60
CA ILE A 259 -5.41 7.65 -2.37
C ILE A 259 -6.36 7.18 -1.27
N PHE A 260 -6.87 5.98 -1.37
CA PHE A 260 -7.61 5.30 -0.32
C PHE A 260 -6.98 3.92 -0.07
N HIS A 261 -7.07 3.43 1.14
CA HIS A 261 -6.61 2.10 1.46
C HIS A 261 -7.78 1.15 1.71
N MET A 262 -7.52 -0.13 1.55
CA MET A 262 -8.42 -1.23 1.79
C MET A 262 -7.62 -2.48 2.15
N HIS A 263 -8.24 -3.40 2.87
CA HIS A 263 -7.59 -4.64 3.30
C HIS A 263 -8.04 -5.82 2.44
N TRP A 264 -7.10 -6.69 2.15
CA TRP A 264 -7.35 -7.88 1.34
C TRP A 264 -8.44 -8.78 1.93
N GLN A 265 -8.52 -8.91 3.26
CA GLN A 265 -9.56 -9.66 3.95
C GLN A 265 -10.97 -9.17 3.57
N GLY A 266 -11.14 -7.85 3.47
CA GLY A 266 -12.42 -7.20 3.15
C GLY A 266 -12.80 -7.26 1.69
N VAL A 267 -11.82 -7.16 0.77
CA VAL A 267 -12.11 -6.97 -0.67
C VAL A 267 -11.70 -8.12 -1.58
N ASN A 268 -11.20 -9.25 -1.04
CA ASN A 268 -10.88 -10.35 -1.93
C ASN A 268 -12.14 -10.93 -2.62
N PRO A 269 -12.07 -11.25 -3.92
CA PRO A 269 -13.24 -11.68 -4.68
C PRO A 269 -13.83 -13.05 -4.29
N ALA A 270 -13.17 -13.83 -3.43
CA ALA A 270 -13.65 -15.14 -2.99
C ALA A 270 -14.51 -15.06 -1.73
N THR A 271 -14.05 -14.28 -0.73
CA THR A 271 -14.69 -14.28 0.61
C THR A 271 -14.88 -12.87 1.17
N GLY A 272 -14.35 -11.84 0.52
CA GLY A 272 -14.43 -10.46 0.98
C GLY A 272 -15.84 -9.88 0.85
N LEU A 273 -16.46 -9.53 1.97
CA LEU A 273 -17.79 -8.89 1.98
C LEU A 273 -17.79 -7.50 1.35
N GLY A 274 -16.65 -6.83 1.33
CA GLY A 274 -16.45 -5.52 0.72
C GLY A 274 -16.19 -5.56 -0.80
N TRP A 275 -16.02 -6.74 -1.41
CA TRP A 275 -15.76 -6.83 -2.85
C TRP A 275 -16.84 -6.12 -3.71
N PRO A 276 -18.16 -6.35 -3.50
CA PRO A 276 -19.19 -5.62 -4.22
C PRO A 276 -19.17 -4.11 -3.94
N ALA A 277 -18.81 -3.71 -2.71
CA ALA A 277 -18.68 -2.31 -2.34
C ALA A 277 -17.51 -1.64 -3.07
N PHE A 278 -16.36 -2.30 -3.18
CA PHE A 278 -15.23 -1.82 -3.98
C PHE A 278 -15.63 -1.62 -5.44
N GLN A 279 -16.29 -2.61 -6.06
CA GLN A 279 -16.77 -2.50 -7.44
C GLN A 279 -17.72 -1.29 -7.61
N GLU A 280 -18.61 -1.06 -6.64
CA GLU A 280 -19.53 0.08 -6.66
C GLU A 280 -18.79 1.42 -6.51
N VAL A 281 -17.77 1.51 -5.64
CA VAL A 281 -16.91 2.70 -5.54
C VAL A 281 -16.26 3.01 -6.89
N ILE A 282 -15.67 2.02 -7.55
CA ILE A 282 -15.02 2.20 -8.87
C ILE A 282 -16.03 2.60 -9.93
N ARG A 283 -17.20 1.97 -9.96
CA ARG A 283 -18.27 2.35 -10.88
C ARG A 283 -18.66 3.84 -10.72
N ARG A 284 -18.86 4.29 -9.47
CA ARG A 284 -19.18 5.70 -9.18
C ARG A 284 -18.05 6.66 -9.59
N PHE A 285 -16.78 6.27 -9.40
CA PHE A 285 -15.63 7.04 -9.89
C PHE A 285 -15.70 7.24 -11.40
N ASN A 286 -15.91 6.17 -12.14
CA ASN A 286 -15.95 6.21 -13.60
C ASN A 286 -17.12 7.03 -14.10
N ASP A 287 -18.29 6.88 -13.50
CA ASP A 287 -19.50 7.61 -13.90
C ASP A 287 -19.40 9.12 -13.65
N GLN A 288 -18.74 9.53 -12.59
CA GLN A 288 -18.81 10.91 -12.12
C GLN A 288 -17.54 11.73 -12.39
N PHE A 289 -16.37 11.08 -12.42
CA PHE A 289 -15.08 11.77 -12.42
C PHE A 289 -14.09 11.31 -13.48
N SER A 290 -14.45 10.44 -14.42
CA SER A 290 -13.53 9.89 -15.43
C SER A 290 -12.71 10.95 -16.20
N ASN A 291 -13.29 12.15 -16.44
CA ASN A 291 -12.60 13.27 -17.10
C ASN A 291 -11.73 14.11 -16.16
N ARG A 292 -11.87 13.95 -14.86
CA ARG A 292 -11.19 14.76 -13.83
C ARG A 292 -10.09 14.00 -13.09
N ILE A 293 -9.96 12.69 -13.32
CA ILE A 293 -8.99 11.84 -12.63
C ILE A 293 -8.06 11.13 -13.61
N ILE A 294 -6.92 10.70 -13.10
CA ILE A 294 -5.99 9.78 -13.76
C ILE A 294 -5.56 8.77 -12.68
N TRP A 295 -5.76 7.48 -12.96
CA TRP A 295 -5.22 6.43 -12.12
C TRP A 295 -3.71 6.34 -12.30
N LYS A 296 -2.97 6.39 -11.20
CA LYS A 296 -1.50 6.25 -11.16
C LYS A 296 -1.08 5.39 -9.99
N ARG A 297 0.00 4.66 -10.18
CA ARG A 297 0.63 3.92 -9.09
C ARG A 297 1.26 4.89 -8.08
N PRO A 298 1.32 4.54 -6.78
CA PRO A 298 1.98 5.36 -5.77
C PRO A 298 3.43 5.71 -6.12
N SER A 299 4.18 4.77 -6.74
CA SER A 299 5.55 5.03 -7.20
C SER A 299 5.66 6.11 -8.27
N GLU A 300 4.68 6.19 -9.18
CA GLU A 300 4.60 7.24 -10.20
C GLU A 300 4.23 8.59 -9.58
N ILE A 301 3.33 8.59 -8.59
CA ILE A 301 2.93 9.79 -7.84
C ILE A 301 4.13 10.35 -7.06
N ALA A 302 4.89 9.48 -6.37
CA ALA A 302 6.10 9.90 -5.64
C ALA A 302 7.17 10.44 -6.60
N LEU A 303 7.36 9.82 -7.76
CA LEU A 303 8.31 10.27 -8.77
C LEU A 303 7.93 11.64 -9.36
N ASP A 304 6.64 11.87 -9.61
CA ASP A 304 6.15 13.18 -10.05
C ASP A 304 6.43 14.27 -9.00
N ALA A 305 6.15 13.97 -7.71
CA ALA A 305 6.46 14.88 -6.60
C ALA A 305 7.96 15.17 -6.50
N TYR A 306 8.79 14.14 -6.66
CA TYR A 306 10.26 14.26 -6.65
C TYR A 306 10.75 15.18 -7.79
N ASN A 307 10.26 14.98 -9.00
CA ASN A 307 10.64 15.78 -10.18
C ASN A 307 10.20 17.24 -10.07
N LEU A 308 9.10 17.50 -9.38
CA LEU A 308 8.61 18.85 -9.10
C LEU A 308 9.25 19.47 -7.85
N GLN A 309 10.10 18.74 -7.13
CA GLN A 309 10.76 19.16 -5.89
C GLN A 309 9.78 19.57 -4.76
N ILE A 310 8.65 18.89 -4.70
CA ILE A 310 7.61 19.09 -3.69
C ILE A 310 7.87 18.20 -2.46
#